data_80652bec1d97089bb6868e45b3e53f15
#
_entry.id   80652bec1d97089bb6868e45b3e53f15
#
_cell.length_a   1.000
_cell.length_b   1.000
_cell.length_c   1.000
_cell.angle_alpha   90.00
_cell.angle_beta   90.00
_cell.angle_gamma   90.00
#
_symmetry.space_group_name_H-M   'P 1'
#
loop_
_entity.id
_entity.type
_entity.pdbx_description
1 polymer ?
#
loop_
_entity_poly.entity_id
_entity_poly.type
_entity_poly.pdbx_seq_one_letter_code
_entity_poly.pdbx_strand_id
1 'polypeptide(L)'
;DYGLDLDVEVFEKENGRITTLGERLYLQVKGTTMANYIDVTYGTKDVMRTKRCVSFSLDTGLLHLVERVGNSLPILLVVVDLSSKNAYFSCLNDYLEYVLKDDTKWRMQKYKTIHIPCENTLQMAQLLHWYSMRPKINSFFAQAAALASDVKYAATADNYINMVCNFSIKIQNSDIWNCTKLGFSFL
;
A
#
# COMPACT_ATOMS: atom_id res chain seq x y z
N ASP A 1 -21.36 -7.97 -5.68
CA ASP A 1 -19.95 -8.16 -5.31
C ASP A 1 -19.64 -7.32 -4.07
N TYR A 2 -19.71 -7.96 -2.90
CA TYR A 2 -19.51 -7.27 -1.63
C TYR A 2 -18.13 -7.61 -1.07
N GLY A 3 -17.06 -7.19 -1.72
CA GLY A 3 -15.77 -7.43 -1.09
C GLY A 3 -14.60 -7.46 -2.05
N LEU A 4 -13.49 -7.93 -1.52
CA LEU A 4 -12.25 -8.14 -2.25
C LEU A 4 -12.23 -9.57 -2.79
N ASP A 5 -11.69 -9.75 -3.99
CA ASP A 5 -11.76 -11.04 -4.67
C ASP A 5 -10.70 -12.03 -4.13
N LEU A 6 -9.51 -11.52 -3.76
CA LEU A 6 -8.40 -12.35 -3.29
C LEU A 6 -7.71 -11.73 -2.09
N ASP A 7 -7.31 -12.59 -1.15
CA ASP A 7 -6.36 -12.32 -0.06
C ASP A 7 -5.08 -13.09 -0.36
N VAL A 8 -3.98 -12.36 -0.56
CA VAL A 8 -2.67 -12.93 -0.91
C VAL A 8 -1.74 -12.78 0.27
N GLU A 9 -1.27 -13.88 0.80
CA GLU A 9 -0.29 -13.93 1.88
C GLU A 9 1.13 -14.15 1.32
N VAL A 10 2.11 -13.47 1.91
CA VAL A 10 3.50 -13.56 1.50
C VAL A 10 4.25 -14.53 2.42
N PHE A 11 5.00 -15.45 1.80
CA PHE A 11 5.81 -16.43 2.49
C PHE A 11 7.27 -16.27 2.10
N GLU A 12 8.16 -16.51 3.06
CA GLU A 12 9.59 -16.65 2.83
C GLU A 12 9.96 -18.13 2.79
N LYS A 13 10.83 -18.49 1.85
CA LYS A 13 11.43 -19.82 1.80
C LYS A 13 12.92 -19.73 2.08
N GLU A 14 13.30 -20.16 3.27
CA GLU A 14 14.70 -20.21 3.70
C GLU A 14 15.08 -21.65 4.11
N ASN A 15 16.20 -22.17 3.59
CA ASN A 15 16.73 -23.51 3.92
C ASN A 15 15.69 -24.65 3.81
N GLY A 16 14.77 -24.57 2.85
CA GLY A 16 13.70 -25.55 2.65
C GLY A 16 12.50 -25.39 3.59
N ARG A 17 12.53 -24.48 4.53
CA ARG A 17 11.39 -24.09 5.38
C ARG A 17 10.59 -22.98 4.72
N ILE A 18 9.28 -23.06 4.83
CA ILE A 18 8.35 -22.01 4.41
C ILE A 18 7.80 -21.37 5.69
N THR A 19 7.99 -20.07 5.81
CA THR A 19 7.52 -19.29 6.96
C THR A 19 6.62 -18.15 6.46
N THR A 20 5.47 -17.97 7.10
CA THR A 20 4.62 -16.81 6.80
C THR A 20 5.27 -15.55 7.34
N LEU A 21 5.29 -14.50 6.55
CA LEU A 21 5.75 -13.19 6.98
C LEU A 21 4.63 -12.38 7.68
N GLY A 22 3.38 -12.88 7.66
CA GLY A 22 2.22 -12.15 8.13
C GLY A 22 1.91 -10.90 7.31
N GLU A 23 2.43 -10.85 6.10
CA GLU A 23 2.23 -9.76 5.14
C GLU A 23 1.15 -10.16 4.15
N ARG A 24 0.23 -9.26 3.88
CA ARG A 24 -0.94 -9.54 3.03
C ARG A 24 -1.21 -8.43 2.05
N LEU A 25 -1.74 -8.82 0.90
CA LEU A 25 -2.29 -7.95 -0.13
C LEU A 25 -3.73 -8.35 -0.41
N TYR A 26 -4.58 -7.36 -0.58
CA TYR A 26 -5.97 -7.58 -0.98
C TYR A 26 -6.15 -7.15 -2.42
N LEU A 27 -6.68 -8.04 -3.25
CA LEU A 27 -6.85 -7.78 -4.67
C LEU A 27 -8.32 -7.72 -5.03
N GLN A 28 -8.67 -6.69 -5.80
CA GLN A 28 -9.91 -6.67 -6.58
C GLN A 28 -9.55 -6.91 -8.03
N VAL A 29 -10.04 -7.99 -8.61
CA VAL A 29 -9.71 -8.40 -9.97
C VAL A 29 -10.86 -8.05 -10.90
N LYS A 30 -10.56 -7.41 -12.02
CA LYS A 30 -11.52 -7.08 -13.07
C LYS A 30 -10.99 -7.53 -14.43
N GLY A 31 -11.80 -8.26 -15.16
CA GLY A 31 -11.50 -8.68 -16.54
C GLY A 31 -12.08 -7.71 -17.55
N THR A 32 -11.34 -7.49 -18.64
CA THR A 32 -11.85 -6.83 -19.84
C THR A 32 -11.47 -7.63 -21.08
N THR A 33 -12.35 -7.70 -22.05
CA THR A 33 -12.07 -8.40 -23.32
C THR A 33 -11.03 -7.67 -24.15
N MET A 34 -10.98 -6.34 -24.02
CA MET A 34 -10.02 -5.48 -24.69
C MET A 34 -9.76 -4.24 -23.82
N ALA A 35 -8.51 -4.09 -23.39
CA ALA A 35 -8.12 -2.94 -22.59
C ALA A 35 -8.06 -1.65 -23.43
N ASN A 36 -8.53 -0.54 -22.87
CA ASN A 36 -8.41 0.77 -23.49
C ASN A 36 -7.09 1.41 -23.06
N TYR A 37 -6.16 1.53 -24.00
CA TYR A 37 -4.83 2.10 -23.77
C TYR A 37 -4.81 3.57 -24.13
N ILE A 38 -4.35 4.41 -23.21
CA ILE A 38 -4.22 5.86 -23.39
C ILE A 38 -2.87 6.35 -22.90
N ASP A 39 -2.42 7.46 -23.44
CA ASP A 39 -1.24 8.16 -22.93
C ASP A 39 -1.67 9.24 -21.94
N VAL A 40 -1.15 9.17 -20.72
CA VAL A 40 -1.46 10.11 -19.63
C VAL A 40 -0.19 10.86 -19.25
N THR A 41 -0.27 12.19 -19.24
CA THR A 41 0.83 13.06 -18.84
C THR A 41 0.70 13.41 -17.37
N TYR A 42 1.76 13.12 -16.60
CA TYR A 42 1.89 13.41 -15.17
C TYR A 42 3.02 14.40 -14.96
N GLY A 43 2.93 15.18 -13.89
CA GLY A 43 4.02 16.02 -13.45
C GLY A 43 3.66 17.46 -13.18
N THR A 44 4.69 18.24 -12.84
CA THR A 44 4.61 19.68 -12.65
C THR A 44 4.95 20.39 -13.95
N LYS A 45 4.77 21.74 -13.99
CA LYS A 45 5.07 22.55 -15.18
C LYS A 45 6.49 22.35 -15.73
N ASP A 46 7.44 22.00 -14.86
CA ASP A 46 8.86 21.90 -15.19
C ASP A 46 9.30 20.47 -15.55
N VAL A 47 8.55 19.45 -15.11
CA VAL A 47 8.88 18.04 -15.38
C VAL A 47 7.60 17.29 -15.73
N MET A 48 7.32 17.18 -17.01
CA MET A 48 6.22 16.37 -17.53
C MET A 48 6.72 15.03 -18.01
N ARG A 49 6.03 13.95 -17.61
CA ARG A 49 6.29 12.58 -18.08
C ARG A 49 5.00 11.98 -18.61
N THR A 50 5.04 11.47 -19.83
CA THR A 50 3.93 10.76 -20.43
C THR A 50 4.12 9.26 -20.20
N LYS A 51 3.08 8.60 -19.70
CA LYS A 51 3.05 7.15 -19.48
C LYS A 51 1.86 6.55 -20.23
N ARG A 52 2.10 5.40 -20.85
CA ARG A 52 1.02 4.59 -21.41
C ARG A 52 0.28 3.89 -20.26
N CYS A 53 -1.04 4.03 -20.23
CA CYS A 53 -1.89 3.53 -19.16
C CYS A 53 -3.06 2.73 -19.74
N VAL A 54 -3.53 1.74 -18.97
CA VAL A 54 -4.84 1.14 -19.14
C VAL A 54 -5.86 2.05 -18.46
N SER A 55 -6.87 2.47 -19.21
CA SER A 55 -7.99 3.26 -18.68
C SER A 55 -9.13 2.31 -18.33
N PHE A 56 -9.53 2.28 -17.08
CA PHE A 56 -10.56 1.40 -16.56
C PHE A 56 -11.62 2.17 -15.75
N SER A 57 -12.90 1.90 -16.04
CA SER A 57 -14.03 2.49 -15.30
C SER A 57 -14.34 1.65 -14.07
N LEU A 58 -14.05 2.18 -12.88
CA LEU A 58 -14.22 1.51 -11.60
C LEU A 58 -15.45 2.04 -10.87
N ASP A 59 -16.22 1.14 -10.25
CA ASP A 59 -17.30 1.51 -9.33
C ASP A 59 -16.73 2.23 -8.11
N THR A 60 -17.28 3.39 -7.77
CA THR A 60 -16.79 4.21 -6.65
C THR A 60 -17.04 3.58 -5.29
N GLY A 61 -17.94 2.60 -5.20
CA GLY A 61 -18.14 1.82 -3.97
C GLY A 61 -16.85 1.18 -3.46
N LEU A 62 -15.99 0.71 -4.37
CA LEU A 62 -14.67 0.18 -3.99
C LEU A 62 -13.74 1.28 -3.48
N LEU A 63 -13.74 2.47 -4.08
CA LEU A 63 -12.94 3.59 -3.58
C LEU A 63 -13.40 4.04 -2.19
N HIS A 64 -14.71 4.04 -1.93
CA HIS A 64 -15.24 4.30 -0.59
C HIS A 64 -14.83 3.23 0.42
N LEU A 65 -14.77 1.96 0.02
CA LEU A 65 -14.25 0.89 0.88
C LEU A 65 -12.79 1.16 1.23
N VAL A 66 -11.95 1.46 0.24
CA VAL A 66 -10.52 1.78 0.45
C VAL A 66 -10.35 2.98 1.37
N GLU A 67 -11.14 4.04 1.18
CA GLU A 67 -11.12 5.24 2.03
C GLU A 67 -11.45 4.91 3.50
N ARG A 68 -12.43 4.04 3.75
CA ARG A 68 -12.84 3.62 5.10
C ARG A 68 -11.79 2.74 5.78
N VAL A 69 -11.18 1.83 5.04
CA VAL A 69 -10.13 0.93 5.54
C VAL A 69 -8.83 1.69 5.80
N GLY A 70 -8.58 2.75 5.03
CA GLY A 70 -7.37 3.56 5.11
C GLY A 70 -6.11 2.78 4.70
N ASN A 71 -4.97 3.19 5.25
CA ASN A 71 -3.66 2.62 4.90
C ASN A 71 -3.29 1.35 5.69
N SER A 72 -4.23 0.79 6.47
CA SER A 72 -4.01 -0.45 7.23
C SER A 72 -4.05 -1.71 6.37
N LEU A 73 -4.74 -1.64 5.22
CA LEU A 73 -4.82 -2.73 4.25
C LEU A 73 -4.47 -2.22 2.85
N PRO A 74 -3.41 -2.74 2.21
CA PRO A 74 -3.11 -2.41 0.83
C PRO A 74 -4.08 -3.14 -0.11
N ILE A 75 -4.89 -2.36 -0.82
CA ILE A 75 -5.89 -2.87 -1.78
C ILE A 75 -5.42 -2.54 -3.19
N LEU A 76 -5.17 -3.57 -3.98
CA LEU A 76 -4.77 -3.45 -5.37
C LEU A 76 -5.95 -3.74 -6.30
N LEU A 77 -6.20 -2.82 -7.22
CA LEU A 77 -7.03 -3.11 -8.39
C LEU A 77 -6.16 -3.81 -9.44
N VAL A 78 -6.56 -5.00 -9.85
CA VAL A 78 -5.92 -5.76 -10.92
C VAL A 78 -6.85 -5.79 -12.12
N VAL A 79 -6.43 -5.25 -13.26
CA VAL A 79 -7.17 -5.30 -14.52
C VAL A 79 -6.50 -6.29 -15.46
N VAL A 80 -7.23 -7.33 -15.82
CA VAL A 80 -6.78 -8.39 -16.75
C VAL A 80 -7.33 -8.09 -18.13
N ASP A 81 -6.43 -7.85 -19.08
CA ASP A 81 -6.75 -7.80 -20.50
C ASP A 81 -6.74 -9.21 -21.08
N LEU A 82 -7.92 -9.75 -21.35
CA LEU A 82 -8.08 -11.12 -21.86
C LEU A 82 -7.53 -11.28 -23.27
N SER A 83 -7.48 -10.21 -24.07
CA SER A 83 -6.98 -10.27 -25.45
C SER A 83 -5.46 -10.43 -25.48
N SER A 84 -4.74 -9.65 -24.67
CA SER A 84 -3.27 -9.69 -24.58
C SER A 84 -2.75 -10.66 -23.53
N LYS A 85 -3.63 -11.18 -22.65
CA LYS A 85 -3.31 -12.00 -21.47
C LYS A 85 -2.38 -11.30 -20.49
N ASN A 86 -2.41 -9.98 -20.46
CA ASN A 86 -1.66 -9.17 -19.53
C ASN A 86 -2.53 -8.74 -18.34
N ALA A 87 -1.91 -8.62 -17.17
CA ALA A 87 -2.56 -8.11 -15.97
C ALA A 87 -1.79 -6.90 -15.45
N TYR A 88 -2.53 -5.82 -15.23
CA TYR A 88 -2.00 -4.54 -14.76
C TYR A 88 -2.59 -4.21 -13.40
N PHE A 89 -1.83 -3.58 -12.52
CA PHE A 89 -2.35 -3.24 -11.21
C PHE A 89 -2.10 -1.79 -10.80
N SER A 90 -2.95 -1.31 -9.90
CA SER A 90 -2.77 -0.03 -9.21
C SER A 90 -3.14 -0.19 -7.73
N CYS A 91 -2.32 0.36 -6.83
CA CYS A 91 -2.67 0.46 -5.42
C CYS A 91 -3.73 1.55 -5.25
N LEU A 92 -4.94 1.16 -4.84
CA LEU A 92 -6.05 2.10 -4.71
C LEU A 92 -5.87 3.07 -3.53
N ASN A 93 -5.15 2.66 -2.48
CA ASN A 93 -4.81 3.56 -1.38
C ASN A 93 -3.96 4.74 -1.88
N ASP A 94 -2.92 4.45 -2.67
CA ASP A 94 -2.06 5.47 -3.28
C ASP A 94 -2.82 6.31 -4.30
N TYR A 95 -3.69 5.68 -5.07
CA TYR A 95 -4.50 6.40 -6.05
C TYR A 95 -5.41 7.43 -5.38
N LEU A 96 -6.02 7.09 -4.25
CA LEU A 96 -6.81 8.03 -3.45
C LEU A 96 -5.96 9.15 -2.86
N GLU A 97 -4.78 8.80 -2.31
CA GLU A 97 -3.92 9.75 -1.62
C GLU A 97 -3.22 10.73 -2.54
N TYR A 98 -2.75 10.26 -3.72
CA TYR A 98 -1.90 11.08 -4.59
C TYR A 98 -2.59 11.54 -5.87
N VAL A 99 -3.55 10.79 -6.41
CA VAL A 99 -4.20 11.13 -7.67
C VAL A 99 -5.56 11.79 -7.45
N LEU A 100 -6.35 11.29 -6.51
CA LEU A 100 -7.70 11.79 -6.23
C LEU A 100 -7.77 12.75 -5.04
N LYS A 101 -6.63 13.11 -4.44
CA LYS A 101 -6.56 14.00 -3.27
C LYS A 101 -7.36 15.29 -3.44
N ASP A 102 -7.20 15.95 -4.57
CA ASP A 102 -7.82 17.24 -4.87
C ASP A 102 -9.13 17.13 -5.68
N ASP A 103 -9.45 15.93 -6.18
CA ASP A 103 -10.70 15.64 -6.89
C ASP A 103 -11.70 14.99 -5.94
N THR A 104 -12.50 15.81 -5.26
CA THR A 104 -13.55 15.30 -4.36
C THR A 104 -14.82 14.89 -5.09
N LYS A 105 -14.97 15.23 -6.39
CA LYS A 105 -16.19 14.99 -7.16
C LYS A 105 -16.47 13.49 -7.39
N TRP A 106 -15.44 12.65 -7.36
CA TRP A 106 -15.61 11.20 -7.54
C TRP A 106 -16.56 10.58 -6.49
N ARG A 107 -16.63 11.18 -5.29
CA ARG A 107 -17.54 10.69 -4.20
C ARG A 107 -19.01 10.75 -4.54
N MET A 108 -19.39 11.61 -5.48
CA MET A 108 -20.77 11.77 -5.96
C MET A 108 -21.03 11.02 -7.27
N GLN A 109 -20.01 10.38 -7.84
CA GLN A 109 -20.12 9.64 -9.09
C GLN A 109 -20.35 8.16 -8.80
N LYS A 110 -21.05 7.46 -9.69
CA LYS A 110 -21.19 6.00 -9.62
C LYS A 110 -19.93 5.28 -10.10
N TYR A 111 -19.22 5.86 -11.06
CA TYR A 111 -18.00 5.33 -11.64
C TYR A 111 -16.91 6.38 -11.69
N LYS A 112 -15.67 5.94 -11.51
CA LYS A 112 -14.48 6.75 -11.71
C LYS A 112 -13.51 6.05 -12.64
N THR A 113 -12.99 6.78 -13.63
CA THR A 113 -11.93 6.26 -14.49
C THR A 113 -10.61 6.25 -13.73
N ILE A 114 -9.99 5.08 -13.68
CA ILE A 114 -8.67 4.84 -13.10
C ILE A 114 -7.68 4.62 -14.25
N HIS A 115 -6.52 5.25 -14.16
CA HIS A 115 -5.45 5.08 -15.13
C HIS A 115 -4.33 4.25 -14.49
N ILE A 116 -4.10 3.06 -15.03
CA ILE A 116 -3.12 2.11 -14.53
C ILE A 116 -1.91 2.10 -15.47
N PRO A 117 -0.71 2.48 -15.02
CA PRO A 117 0.49 2.43 -15.86
C PRO A 117 0.74 1.02 -16.41
N CYS A 118 0.99 0.91 -17.71
CA CYS A 118 1.25 -0.40 -18.34
C CYS A 118 2.54 -1.07 -17.86
N GLU A 119 3.41 -0.34 -17.21
CA GLU A 119 4.60 -0.87 -16.54
C GLU A 119 4.26 -1.62 -15.24
N ASN A 120 3.13 -1.33 -14.61
CA ASN A 120 2.70 -1.98 -13.38
C ASN A 120 2.07 -3.36 -13.69
N THR A 121 2.89 -4.36 -13.93
CA THR A 121 2.44 -5.73 -14.18
C THR A 121 2.64 -6.59 -12.94
N LEU A 122 1.88 -7.70 -12.82
CA LEU A 122 2.02 -8.64 -11.71
C LEU A 122 3.41 -9.33 -11.63
N GLN A 123 4.25 -9.15 -12.63
CA GLN A 123 5.64 -9.63 -12.63
C GLN A 123 6.56 -8.76 -11.76
N MET A 124 6.12 -7.57 -11.34
CA MET A 124 6.87 -6.68 -10.44
C MET A 124 6.79 -7.17 -8.98
N ALA A 125 7.34 -8.35 -8.69
CA ALA A 125 7.27 -8.99 -7.37
C ALA A 125 7.79 -8.09 -6.23
N GLN A 126 8.86 -7.32 -6.48
CA GLN A 126 9.42 -6.40 -5.48
C GLN A 126 8.43 -5.29 -5.08
N LEU A 127 7.70 -4.73 -6.05
CA LEU A 127 6.70 -3.71 -5.78
C LEU A 127 5.51 -4.28 -5.02
N LEU A 128 5.05 -5.50 -5.38
CA LEU A 128 3.99 -6.20 -4.67
C LEU A 128 4.40 -6.51 -3.23
N HIS A 129 5.62 -6.99 -3.01
CA HIS A 129 6.17 -7.22 -1.68
C HIS A 129 6.25 -5.91 -0.87
N TRP A 130 6.69 -4.82 -1.50
CA TRP A 130 6.70 -3.52 -0.82
C TRP A 130 5.31 -3.09 -0.35
N TYR A 131 4.27 -3.29 -1.15
CA TYR A 131 2.89 -3.01 -0.72
C TYR A 131 2.46 -3.91 0.44
N SER A 132 2.81 -5.20 0.44
CA SER A 132 2.45 -6.12 1.53
C SER A 132 3.09 -5.76 2.87
N MET A 133 4.27 -5.13 2.85
CA MET A 133 4.98 -4.65 4.04
C MET A 133 4.40 -3.36 4.64
N ARG A 134 3.66 -2.56 3.87
CA ARG A 134 3.16 -1.24 4.31
C ARG A 134 2.42 -1.23 5.64
N PRO A 135 1.51 -2.19 5.94
CA PRO A 135 0.84 -2.24 7.23
C PRO A 135 1.80 -2.38 8.41
N LYS A 136 2.87 -3.18 8.25
CA LYS A 136 3.91 -3.32 9.28
C LYS A 136 4.69 -2.03 9.47
N ILE A 137 5.08 -1.38 8.37
CA ILE A 137 5.79 -0.10 8.40
C ILE A 137 4.92 0.98 9.08
N ASN A 138 3.64 1.06 8.73
CA ASN A 138 2.70 2.00 9.34
C ASN A 138 2.49 1.72 10.83
N SER A 139 2.36 0.44 11.22
CA SER A 139 2.29 0.03 12.62
C SER A 139 3.54 0.43 13.39
N PHE A 140 4.72 0.28 12.78
CA PHE A 140 5.98 0.72 13.36
C PHE A 140 6.01 2.23 13.60
N PHE A 141 5.64 3.04 12.60
CA PHE A 141 5.58 4.49 12.77
C PHE A 141 4.56 4.92 13.83
N ALA A 142 3.41 4.24 13.91
CA ALA A 142 2.42 4.50 14.95
C ALA A 142 2.98 4.19 16.36
N GLN A 143 3.70 3.09 16.51
CA GLN A 143 4.37 2.74 17.77
C GLN A 143 5.48 3.75 18.12
N ALA A 144 6.29 4.16 17.14
CA ALA A 144 7.32 5.17 17.35
C ALA A 144 6.73 6.52 17.78
N ALA A 145 5.61 6.93 17.17
CA ALA A 145 4.90 8.14 17.54
C ALA A 145 4.31 8.07 18.96
N ALA A 146 3.74 6.93 19.34
CA ALA A 146 3.25 6.69 20.69
C ALA A 146 4.40 6.75 21.72
N LEU A 147 5.55 6.11 21.41
CA LEU A 147 6.74 6.17 22.26
C LEU A 147 7.29 7.59 22.41
N ALA A 148 7.31 8.37 21.32
CA ALA A 148 7.72 9.78 21.38
C ALA A 148 6.78 10.62 22.26
N SER A 149 5.47 10.35 22.23
CA SER A 149 4.49 10.96 23.12
C SER A 149 4.71 10.58 24.58
N ASP A 150 4.97 9.29 24.83
CA ASP A 150 5.28 8.76 26.17
C ASP A 150 6.54 9.44 26.75
N VAL A 151 7.59 9.60 25.94
CA VAL A 151 8.84 10.30 26.34
C VAL A 151 8.56 11.76 26.66
N LYS A 152 7.76 12.45 25.82
CA LYS A 152 7.38 13.84 26.06
C LYS A 152 6.60 13.99 27.38
N TYR A 153 5.67 13.07 27.66
CA TYR A 153 4.92 13.04 28.91
C TYR A 153 5.83 12.74 30.10
N ALA A 154 6.79 11.80 29.95
CA ALA A 154 7.76 11.46 30.97
C ALA A 154 8.67 12.60 31.37
N ALA A 155 9.12 13.39 30.38
CA ALA A 155 9.98 14.54 30.63
C ALA A 155 9.29 15.63 31.47
N THR A 156 7.96 15.57 31.57
CA THR A 156 7.14 16.50 32.38
C THR A 156 6.69 15.91 33.72
N ALA A 157 6.98 14.63 33.99
CA ALA A 157 6.51 13.94 35.19
C ALA A 157 7.67 13.54 36.12
N ASP A 158 7.41 13.47 37.43
CA ASP A 158 8.41 13.13 38.48
C ASP A 158 8.95 11.66 38.38
N ASN A 159 8.49 10.87 37.41
CA ASN A 159 8.80 9.46 37.23
C ASN A 159 9.68 9.15 35.99
N TYR A 160 10.55 10.09 35.61
CA TYR A 160 11.41 10.01 34.42
C TYR A 160 12.20 8.69 34.31
N ILE A 161 12.79 8.19 35.42
CA ILE A 161 13.63 6.99 35.39
C ILE A 161 12.85 5.73 35.02
N ASN A 162 11.67 5.51 35.62
CA ASN A 162 10.83 4.35 35.33
C ASN A 162 10.32 4.34 33.88
N MET A 163 10.07 5.50 33.32
CA MET A 163 9.61 5.61 31.94
C MET A 163 10.73 5.41 30.92
N VAL A 164 11.96 5.88 31.21
CA VAL A 164 13.14 5.60 30.36
C VAL A 164 13.44 4.10 30.34
N CYS A 165 13.34 3.41 31.48
CA CYS A 165 13.50 1.95 31.56
C CYS A 165 12.41 1.22 30.73
N ASN A 166 11.15 1.60 30.88
CA ASN A 166 10.05 1.02 30.12
C ASN A 166 10.16 1.29 28.60
N PHE A 167 10.64 2.49 28.22
CA PHE A 167 10.94 2.84 26.84
C PHE A 167 12.05 1.95 26.25
N SER A 168 13.16 1.78 26.99
CA SER A 168 14.26 0.89 26.57
C SER A 168 13.79 -0.55 26.38
N ILE A 169 12.98 -1.07 27.28
CA ILE A 169 12.42 -2.44 27.19
C ILE A 169 11.49 -2.56 25.96
N LYS A 170 10.62 -1.57 25.72
CA LYS A 170 9.73 -1.56 24.56
C LYS A 170 10.53 -1.54 23.25
N ILE A 171 11.58 -0.71 23.14
CA ILE A 171 12.45 -0.68 21.96
C ILE A 171 13.18 -1.99 21.76
N GLN A 172 13.76 -2.58 22.83
CA GLN A 172 14.48 -3.84 22.74
C GLN A 172 13.57 -5.01 22.32
N ASN A 173 12.30 -5.00 22.75
CA ASN A 173 11.32 -6.04 22.44
C ASN A 173 10.53 -5.75 21.15
N SER A 174 10.70 -4.58 20.54
CA SER A 174 10.01 -4.29 19.29
C SER A 174 10.72 -4.96 18.11
N ASP A 175 9.93 -5.53 17.19
CA ASP A 175 10.39 -6.22 15.97
C ASP A 175 11.06 -5.29 14.94
N ILE A 176 11.35 -4.03 15.32
CA ILE A 176 12.04 -3.02 14.51
C ILE A 176 13.32 -3.58 13.89
N TRP A 177 14.06 -4.37 14.67
CA TRP A 177 15.35 -4.93 14.28
C TRP A 177 15.22 -6.06 13.25
N ASN A 178 14.06 -6.70 13.12
CA ASN A 178 13.81 -7.71 12.11
C ASN A 178 13.52 -7.09 10.73
N CYS A 179 13.10 -5.83 10.67
CA CYS A 179 12.96 -5.10 9.39
C CYS A 179 14.30 -4.92 8.67
N THR A 180 15.43 -4.89 9.40
CA THR A 180 16.77 -4.79 8.81
C THR A 180 17.24 -6.08 8.14
N LYS A 181 16.68 -7.24 8.52
CA LYS A 181 16.95 -8.54 7.86
C LYS A 181 16.30 -8.65 6.48
N LEU A 182 15.36 -7.77 6.13
CA LEU A 182 14.65 -7.76 4.86
C LEU A 182 15.43 -7.04 3.73
N GLY A 183 16.72 -6.80 3.90
CA GLY A 183 17.59 -6.33 2.82
C GLY A 183 17.41 -4.86 2.41
N PHE A 184 16.79 -4.05 3.24
CA PHE A 184 16.87 -2.59 3.09
C PHE A 184 18.21 -2.09 3.64
N SER A 185 19.25 -2.10 2.80
CA SER A 185 20.35 -1.16 2.98
C SER A 185 19.78 0.22 2.61
N PHE A 186 19.54 1.05 3.62
CA PHE A 186 19.36 2.46 3.39
C PHE A 186 20.71 3.01 2.88
N LEU A 187 20.77 3.31 1.58
CA LEU A 187 21.75 4.20 1.00
C LEU A 187 21.31 5.64 1.23
#